data_f6a0e911375029b14722727ec81b5233
#
_entry.id   f6a0e911375029b14722727ec81b5233
#
_cell.length_a   1.000
_cell.length_b   1.000
_cell.length_c   1.000
_cell.angle_alpha   90.00
_cell.angle_beta   90.00
_cell.angle_gamma   90.00
#
_symmetry.space_group_name_H-M   'P 1'
#
loop_
_entity.id
_entity.type
_entity.pdbx_description
1 polymer ?
#
loop_
_entity_poly.entity_id
_entity_poly.type
_entity_poly.pdbx_seq_one_letter_code
_entity_poly.pdbx_strand_id
1 'polypeptide(L)'
;VSKLRLGVIGAGSWAISSHLPNFAERRDEVEFVAVARHGAELLAKVKEDFGFAVASEDFGDVLDAGIDICLVASPTGLHHQHAKAAMEAGAHVLVEKPFTIDPIDAWDLVDVAATLDRHLVVAFGWNYLPMVREMKRAMDERGVGEIEQMTIAMASATRELLSDTGAYPDAAPESVPEQGTWTDRRLSGGGYGQAQLSHALGLALWLTGLRGEAAFALTSAPLGARVELHDAIAVRYRGGAIGTVGGGSTHVGLGGNKHQLEVRAIGSEGQVLVDVEREAGWLWRTDGELRLDLEEGAGAYDCDGPPNALIDLALGREVENASPGELAARTVELLDAAYRSADSGALERVADAGDRVAR
;
A
#
# COMPACT_ATOMS: atom_id res chain seq x y z
N VAL A 1 -30.06 6.57 -8.17
CA VAL A 1 -29.08 6.70 -7.09
C VAL A 1 -28.22 7.90 -7.42
N SER A 2 -27.99 8.82 -6.45
CA SER A 2 -27.04 9.92 -6.63
C SER A 2 -25.62 9.34 -6.79
N LYS A 3 -24.81 9.97 -7.64
CA LYS A 3 -23.39 9.59 -7.77
C LYS A 3 -22.63 9.92 -6.49
N LEU A 4 -21.62 9.12 -6.17
CA LEU A 4 -20.66 9.43 -5.12
C LEU A 4 -19.79 10.63 -5.54
N ARG A 5 -19.64 11.59 -4.65
CA ARG A 5 -18.89 12.83 -4.87
C ARG A 5 -17.42 12.60 -4.48
N LEU A 6 -16.54 12.54 -5.49
CA LEU A 6 -15.12 12.29 -5.30
C LEU A 6 -14.35 13.58 -5.04
N GLY A 7 -13.64 13.61 -3.91
CA GLY A 7 -12.57 14.54 -3.61
C GLY A 7 -11.20 13.91 -3.75
N VAL A 8 -10.19 14.67 -4.15
CA VAL A 8 -8.81 14.20 -4.28
C VAL A 8 -7.85 15.16 -3.59
N ILE A 9 -7.06 14.66 -2.66
CA ILE A 9 -6.02 15.42 -1.95
C ILE A 9 -4.66 14.87 -2.33
N GLY A 10 -3.86 15.64 -3.06
CA GLY A 10 -2.55 15.24 -3.54
C GLY A 10 -2.58 14.55 -4.91
N ALA A 11 -3.15 15.21 -5.93
CA ALA A 11 -3.14 14.70 -7.30
C ALA A 11 -1.72 14.75 -7.92
N GLY A 12 -0.82 13.92 -7.40
CA GLY A 12 0.54 13.70 -7.89
C GLY A 12 0.59 12.73 -9.08
N SER A 13 1.81 12.36 -9.50
CA SER A 13 2.06 11.50 -10.67
C SER A 13 1.26 10.19 -10.62
N TRP A 14 1.31 9.50 -9.48
CA TRP A 14 0.64 8.21 -9.32
C TRP A 14 -0.88 8.33 -9.34
N ALA A 15 -1.44 9.33 -8.67
CA ALA A 15 -2.87 9.58 -8.71
C ALA A 15 -3.36 9.84 -10.15
N ILE A 16 -2.61 10.63 -10.92
CA ILE A 16 -2.96 10.99 -12.31
C ILE A 16 -2.83 9.79 -13.27
N SER A 17 -1.76 9.00 -13.14
CA SER A 17 -1.48 7.90 -14.07
C SER A 17 -2.22 6.60 -13.73
N SER A 18 -2.68 6.44 -12.50
CA SER A 18 -3.26 5.18 -12.01
C SER A 18 -4.65 5.36 -11.41
N HIS A 19 -4.80 6.04 -10.27
CA HIS A 19 -6.08 6.06 -9.55
C HIS A 19 -7.18 6.83 -10.27
N LEU A 20 -6.90 8.02 -10.80
CA LEU A 20 -7.91 8.84 -11.48
C LEU A 20 -8.48 8.19 -12.74
N PRO A 21 -7.68 7.52 -13.60
CA PRO A 21 -8.22 6.70 -14.68
C PRO A 21 -9.17 5.61 -14.19
N ASN A 22 -8.83 4.88 -13.11
CA ASN A 22 -9.68 3.82 -12.55
C ASN A 22 -10.99 4.38 -11.99
N PHE A 23 -10.98 5.51 -11.29
CA PHE A 23 -12.22 6.19 -10.90
C PHE A 23 -13.02 6.67 -12.11
N ALA A 24 -12.34 7.07 -13.20
CA ALA A 24 -13.01 7.56 -14.42
C ALA A 24 -13.75 6.45 -15.20
N GLU A 25 -13.36 5.18 -15.05
CA GLU A 25 -14.11 4.04 -15.59
C GLU A 25 -15.49 3.88 -14.93
N ARG A 26 -15.67 4.44 -13.74
CA ARG A 26 -16.91 4.37 -12.94
C ARG A 26 -17.66 5.72 -12.91
N ARG A 27 -17.54 6.54 -13.95
CA ARG A 27 -18.20 7.86 -14.01
C ARG A 27 -19.74 7.82 -14.01
N ASP A 28 -20.34 6.70 -14.23
CA ASP A 28 -21.77 6.48 -14.03
C ASP A 28 -22.16 6.45 -12.55
N GLU A 29 -21.24 6.11 -11.65
CA GLU A 29 -21.43 6.04 -10.20
C GLU A 29 -20.66 7.12 -9.43
N VAL A 30 -19.63 7.75 -10.03
CA VAL A 30 -18.74 8.72 -9.39
C VAL A 30 -18.76 10.07 -10.11
N GLU A 31 -18.89 11.16 -9.35
CA GLU A 31 -18.76 12.54 -9.80
C GLU A 31 -17.44 13.13 -9.30
N PHE A 32 -16.63 13.68 -10.21
CA PHE A 32 -15.36 14.31 -9.90
C PHE A 32 -15.59 15.77 -9.44
N VAL A 33 -15.62 15.98 -8.12
CA VAL A 33 -16.08 17.24 -7.53
C VAL A 33 -14.94 18.21 -7.29
N ALA A 34 -13.92 17.78 -6.53
CA ALA A 34 -12.85 18.67 -6.10
C ALA A 34 -11.48 17.99 -6.10
N VAL A 35 -10.44 18.73 -6.46
CA VAL A 35 -9.05 18.25 -6.45
C VAL A 35 -8.12 19.28 -5.85
N ALA A 36 -7.19 18.83 -5.00
CA ALA A 36 -6.14 19.67 -4.45
C ALA A 36 -4.74 19.10 -4.78
N ARG A 37 -3.86 20.00 -5.20
CA ARG A 37 -2.42 19.78 -5.36
C ARG A 37 -1.67 21.11 -5.43
N HIS A 38 -0.39 21.11 -5.09
CA HIS A 38 0.48 22.26 -5.36
C HIS A 38 0.88 22.33 -6.83
N GLY A 39 1.11 23.57 -7.31
CA GLY A 39 1.52 23.85 -8.68
C GLY A 39 0.34 24.12 -9.62
N ALA A 40 0.03 25.39 -9.81
CA ALA A 40 -1.17 25.87 -10.51
C ALA A 40 -1.32 25.34 -11.96
N GLU A 41 -0.22 25.14 -12.69
CA GLU A 41 -0.25 24.66 -14.08
C GLU A 41 -0.76 23.21 -14.17
N LEU A 42 -0.14 22.30 -13.39
CA LEU A 42 -0.57 20.90 -13.35
C LEU A 42 -1.93 20.73 -12.67
N LEU A 43 -2.27 21.57 -11.71
CA LEU A 43 -3.61 21.59 -11.12
C LEU A 43 -4.69 21.93 -12.14
N ALA A 44 -4.44 22.95 -12.97
CA ALA A 44 -5.36 23.33 -14.04
C ALA A 44 -5.51 22.20 -15.07
N LYS A 45 -4.40 21.53 -15.43
CA LYS A 45 -4.42 20.38 -16.34
C LYS A 45 -5.24 19.22 -15.77
N VAL A 46 -5.04 18.84 -14.51
CA VAL A 46 -5.79 17.77 -13.84
C VAL A 46 -7.28 18.11 -13.79
N LYS A 47 -7.61 19.37 -13.47
CA LYS A 47 -9.01 19.84 -13.51
C LYS A 47 -9.66 19.62 -14.86
N GLU A 48 -8.98 19.99 -15.93
CA GLU A 48 -9.48 19.88 -17.31
C GLU A 48 -9.58 18.42 -17.75
N ASP A 49 -8.49 17.64 -17.59
CA ASP A 49 -8.38 16.25 -18.07
C ASP A 49 -9.44 15.33 -17.40
N PHE A 50 -9.71 15.55 -16.12
CA PHE A 50 -10.66 14.73 -15.35
C PHE A 50 -12.01 15.41 -15.09
N GLY A 51 -12.17 16.68 -15.45
CA GLY A 51 -13.44 17.41 -15.35
C GLY A 51 -13.86 17.70 -13.89
N PHE A 52 -12.90 18.01 -12.99
CA PHE A 52 -13.23 18.45 -11.65
C PHE A 52 -13.93 19.83 -11.65
N ALA A 53 -14.97 19.97 -10.83
CA ALA A 53 -15.66 21.25 -10.69
C ALA A 53 -14.79 22.28 -9.94
N VAL A 54 -14.13 21.86 -8.86
CA VAL A 54 -13.25 22.67 -8.01
C VAL A 54 -11.81 22.20 -8.14
N ALA A 55 -10.86 23.13 -8.20
CA ALA A 55 -9.42 22.86 -8.12
C ALA A 55 -8.76 23.91 -7.23
N SER A 56 -7.97 23.49 -6.25
CA SER A 56 -7.34 24.36 -5.26
C SER A 56 -5.96 23.85 -4.85
N GLU A 57 -5.11 24.73 -4.37
CA GLU A 57 -3.88 24.34 -3.66
C GLU A 57 -4.12 24.07 -2.16
N ASP A 58 -5.29 24.43 -1.64
CA ASP A 58 -5.73 24.16 -0.28
C ASP A 58 -6.67 22.96 -0.27
N PHE A 59 -6.31 21.93 0.51
CA PHE A 59 -7.14 20.73 0.66
C PHE A 59 -8.45 20.99 1.42
N GLY A 60 -8.53 22.06 2.20
CA GLY A 60 -9.77 22.49 2.86
C GLY A 60 -10.89 22.75 1.87
N ASP A 61 -10.59 23.34 0.71
CA ASP A 61 -11.58 23.57 -0.35
C ASP A 61 -12.14 22.26 -0.94
N VAL A 62 -11.38 21.15 -0.88
CA VAL A 62 -11.87 19.81 -1.26
C VAL A 62 -12.91 19.33 -0.25
N LEU A 63 -12.66 19.52 1.03
CA LEU A 63 -13.58 19.11 2.10
C LEU A 63 -14.87 19.95 2.07
N ASP A 64 -14.73 21.26 1.88
CA ASP A 64 -15.85 22.21 1.79
C ASP A 64 -16.74 21.97 0.57
N ALA A 65 -16.22 21.29 -0.47
CA ALA A 65 -17.00 20.92 -1.63
C ALA A 65 -18.08 19.86 -1.34
N GLY A 66 -18.05 19.22 -0.16
CA GLY A 66 -19.01 18.18 0.24
C GLY A 66 -18.78 16.89 -0.54
N ILE A 67 -17.89 16.04 -0.07
CA ILE A 67 -17.44 14.80 -0.71
C ILE A 67 -17.96 13.58 0.02
N ASP A 68 -18.28 12.50 -0.73
CA ASP A 68 -18.69 11.20 -0.18
C ASP A 68 -17.52 10.22 -0.08
N ILE A 69 -16.58 10.32 -1.04
CA ILE A 69 -15.35 9.52 -1.09
C ILE A 69 -14.14 10.44 -1.33
N CYS A 70 -13.00 10.10 -0.73
CA CYS A 70 -11.77 10.87 -0.87
C CYS A 70 -10.58 9.96 -1.21
N LEU A 71 -9.83 10.32 -2.26
CA LEU A 71 -8.50 9.80 -2.51
C LEU A 71 -7.47 10.71 -1.82
N VAL A 72 -6.68 10.14 -0.91
CA VAL A 72 -5.51 10.80 -0.29
C VAL A 72 -4.24 10.22 -0.88
N ALA A 73 -3.57 10.98 -1.73
CA ALA A 73 -2.34 10.62 -2.44
C ALA A 73 -1.27 11.72 -2.34
N SER A 74 -1.30 12.48 -1.26
CA SER A 74 -0.28 13.45 -0.85
C SER A 74 1.01 12.74 -0.42
N PRO A 75 2.12 13.45 -0.14
CA PRO A 75 3.28 12.83 0.49
C PRO A 75 2.92 12.12 1.80
N THR A 76 3.54 10.95 2.06
CA THR A 76 3.19 10.05 3.18
C THR A 76 3.12 10.75 4.53
N GLY A 77 4.03 11.70 4.80
CA GLY A 77 4.03 12.47 6.06
C GLY A 77 2.79 13.34 6.28
N LEU A 78 1.93 13.50 5.26
CA LEU A 78 0.67 14.25 5.32
C LEU A 78 -0.56 13.36 5.28
N HIS A 79 -0.41 12.05 5.08
CA HIS A 79 -1.54 11.13 4.95
C HIS A 79 -2.45 11.14 6.16
N HIS A 80 -1.87 11.10 7.39
CA HIS A 80 -2.64 11.13 8.63
C HIS A 80 -3.56 12.35 8.69
N GLN A 81 -2.99 13.57 8.53
CA GLN A 81 -3.76 14.81 8.60
C GLN A 81 -4.89 14.84 7.57
N HIS A 82 -4.57 14.48 6.31
CA HIS A 82 -5.52 14.59 5.20
C HIS A 82 -6.62 13.52 5.27
N ALA A 83 -6.26 12.28 5.60
CA ALA A 83 -7.23 11.19 5.72
C ALA A 83 -8.18 11.41 6.90
N LYS A 84 -7.64 11.85 8.06
CA LYS A 84 -8.44 12.19 9.24
C LYS A 84 -9.44 13.29 8.93
N ALA A 85 -8.99 14.39 8.34
CA ALA A 85 -9.86 15.52 7.97
C ALA A 85 -10.94 15.10 6.96
N ALA A 86 -10.62 14.24 5.98
CA ALA A 86 -11.60 13.74 5.03
C ALA A 86 -12.66 12.86 5.70
N MET A 87 -12.27 11.96 6.62
CA MET A 87 -13.23 11.14 7.39
C MET A 87 -14.10 12.00 8.32
N GLU A 88 -13.52 12.99 8.99
CA GLU A 88 -14.24 13.95 9.83
C GLU A 88 -15.23 14.81 9.02
N ALA A 89 -14.93 15.10 7.75
CA ALA A 89 -15.85 15.74 6.82
C ALA A 89 -16.95 14.79 6.28
N GLY A 90 -16.91 13.49 6.64
CA GLY A 90 -17.92 12.50 6.32
C GLY A 90 -17.60 11.57 5.15
N ALA A 91 -16.41 11.68 4.53
CA ALA A 91 -16.03 10.87 3.40
C ALA A 91 -15.51 9.47 3.82
N HIS A 92 -15.77 8.46 2.98
CA HIS A 92 -14.99 7.21 2.98
C HIS A 92 -13.66 7.47 2.26
N VAL A 93 -12.57 6.81 2.69
CA VAL A 93 -11.22 7.22 2.26
C VAL A 93 -10.41 6.07 1.67
N LEU A 94 -9.79 6.33 0.51
CA LEU A 94 -8.68 5.58 -0.02
C LEU A 94 -7.39 6.36 0.24
N VAL A 95 -6.47 5.77 1.01
CA VAL A 95 -5.15 6.36 1.28
C VAL A 95 -4.08 5.63 0.49
N GLU A 96 -3.21 6.40 -0.18
CA GLU A 96 -2.02 5.83 -0.81
C GLU A 96 -1.07 5.20 0.23
N LYS A 97 -0.33 4.22 -0.25
CA LYS A 97 0.77 3.62 0.53
C LYS A 97 2.08 4.44 0.31
N PRO A 98 3.01 4.45 1.26
CA PRO A 98 2.87 3.92 2.62
C PRO A 98 1.73 4.60 3.38
N PHE A 99 1.05 3.86 4.26
CA PHE A 99 -0.15 4.36 4.92
C PHE A 99 0.12 5.61 5.78
N THR A 100 1.09 5.50 6.70
CA THR A 100 1.64 6.61 7.49
C THR A 100 3.12 6.36 7.76
N ILE A 101 3.82 7.34 8.34
CA ILE A 101 5.19 7.15 8.81
C ILE A 101 5.22 6.59 10.23
N ASP A 102 4.35 7.12 11.11
CA ASP A 102 4.29 6.75 12.52
C ASP A 102 3.17 5.72 12.76
N PRO A 103 3.45 4.61 13.49
CA PRO A 103 2.42 3.65 13.89
C PRO A 103 1.28 4.25 14.71
N ILE A 104 1.53 5.30 15.50
CA ILE A 104 0.51 5.99 16.28
C ILE A 104 -0.52 6.63 15.35
N ASP A 105 -0.04 7.33 14.32
CA ASP A 105 -0.88 7.95 13.30
C ASP A 105 -1.70 6.92 12.52
N ALA A 106 -1.08 5.77 12.20
CA ALA A 106 -1.76 4.68 11.50
C ALA A 106 -2.98 4.17 12.28
N TRP A 107 -2.80 3.93 13.56
CA TRP A 107 -3.90 3.43 14.39
C TRP A 107 -4.92 4.51 14.76
N ASP A 108 -4.52 5.77 14.91
CA ASP A 108 -5.47 6.88 15.07
C ASP A 108 -6.43 6.92 13.87
N LEU A 109 -5.94 6.73 12.63
CA LEU A 109 -6.82 6.64 11.46
C LEU A 109 -7.77 5.45 11.50
N VAL A 110 -7.32 4.29 11.99
CA VAL A 110 -8.17 3.10 12.17
C VAL A 110 -9.28 3.39 13.19
N ASP A 111 -8.92 3.98 14.32
CA ASP A 111 -9.87 4.32 15.40
C ASP A 111 -10.88 5.40 14.94
N VAL A 112 -10.42 6.41 14.20
CA VAL A 112 -11.28 7.45 13.61
C VAL A 112 -12.25 6.84 12.60
N ALA A 113 -11.78 5.99 11.70
CA ALA A 113 -12.63 5.31 10.73
C ALA A 113 -13.74 4.49 11.40
N ALA A 114 -13.39 3.72 12.44
CA ALA A 114 -14.34 2.94 13.22
C ALA A 114 -15.34 3.82 13.97
N THR A 115 -14.87 4.91 14.61
CA THR A 115 -15.72 5.83 15.39
C THR A 115 -16.74 6.57 14.52
N LEU A 116 -16.31 6.98 13.32
CA LEU A 116 -17.13 7.74 12.39
C LEU A 116 -17.94 6.85 11.43
N ASP A 117 -17.80 5.53 11.51
CA ASP A 117 -18.40 4.57 10.58
C ASP A 117 -18.03 4.90 9.13
N ARG A 118 -16.71 5.07 8.87
CA ARG A 118 -16.18 5.32 7.54
C ARG A 118 -15.35 4.14 7.06
N HIS A 119 -15.47 3.82 5.79
CA HIS A 119 -14.59 2.85 5.16
C HIS A 119 -13.22 3.47 4.94
N LEU A 120 -12.18 2.74 5.34
CA LEU A 120 -10.78 3.09 5.16
C LEU A 120 -10.10 1.98 4.37
N VAL A 121 -9.72 2.29 3.14
CA VAL A 121 -9.02 1.41 2.20
C VAL A 121 -7.61 1.96 2.02
N VAL A 122 -6.59 1.09 2.00
CA VAL A 122 -5.21 1.49 1.70
C VAL A 122 -4.78 0.88 0.37
N ALA A 123 -4.01 1.62 -0.43
CA ALA A 123 -3.70 1.26 -1.81
C ALA A 123 -2.74 0.05 -1.96
N PHE A 124 -3.03 -1.09 -1.33
CA PHE A 124 -2.32 -2.36 -1.52
C PHE A 124 -2.92 -3.14 -2.70
N GLY A 125 -2.71 -2.65 -3.92
CA GLY A 125 -3.34 -3.15 -5.12
C GLY A 125 -3.11 -4.64 -5.38
N TRP A 126 -1.94 -5.20 -5.04
CA TRP A 126 -1.67 -6.64 -5.21
C TRP A 126 -2.61 -7.55 -4.42
N ASN A 127 -3.18 -7.10 -3.30
CA ASN A 127 -4.15 -7.89 -2.53
C ASN A 127 -5.45 -8.16 -3.33
N TYR A 128 -5.71 -7.35 -4.35
CA TYR A 128 -6.91 -7.44 -5.18
C TYR A 128 -6.73 -8.26 -6.44
N LEU A 129 -5.49 -8.63 -6.81
CA LEU A 129 -5.23 -9.49 -7.96
C LEU A 129 -6.01 -10.81 -7.82
N PRO A 130 -6.68 -11.27 -8.89
CA PRO A 130 -7.46 -12.51 -8.86
C PRO A 130 -6.67 -13.70 -8.32
N MET A 131 -5.40 -13.85 -8.75
CA MET A 131 -4.51 -14.92 -8.27
C MET A 131 -4.24 -14.87 -6.77
N VAL A 132 -4.07 -13.66 -6.23
CA VAL A 132 -3.79 -13.46 -4.80
C VAL A 132 -5.05 -13.74 -3.97
N ARG A 133 -6.21 -13.27 -4.42
CA ARG A 133 -7.51 -13.53 -3.78
C ARG A 133 -7.89 -15.01 -3.81
N GLU A 134 -7.58 -15.71 -4.90
CA GLU A 134 -7.82 -17.15 -4.99
C GLU A 134 -6.91 -17.92 -4.01
N MET A 135 -5.63 -17.54 -3.93
CA MET A 135 -4.72 -18.14 -2.96
C MET A 135 -5.13 -17.82 -1.52
N LYS A 136 -5.60 -16.59 -1.24
CA LYS A 136 -6.15 -16.23 0.08
C LYS A 136 -7.34 -17.12 0.46
N ARG A 137 -8.28 -17.31 -0.47
CA ARG A 137 -9.42 -18.22 -0.26
C ARG A 137 -8.94 -19.64 0.05
N ALA A 138 -7.98 -20.16 -0.72
CA ALA A 138 -7.41 -21.48 -0.48
C ALA A 138 -6.73 -21.59 0.89
N MET A 139 -6.05 -20.52 1.32
CA MET A 139 -5.46 -20.45 2.67
C MET A 139 -6.53 -20.42 3.77
N ASP A 140 -7.63 -19.70 3.57
CA ASP A 140 -8.72 -19.63 4.55
C ASP A 140 -9.49 -20.96 4.66
N GLU A 141 -9.68 -21.67 3.55
CA GLU A 141 -10.42 -22.93 3.49
C GLU A 141 -9.56 -24.13 3.97
N ARG A 142 -8.30 -24.18 3.63
CA ARG A 142 -7.43 -25.34 3.86
C ARG A 142 -6.27 -25.05 4.80
N GLY A 143 -5.66 -23.86 4.68
CA GLY A 143 -4.50 -23.42 5.44
C GLY A 143 -3.25 -24.28 5.22
N VAL A 144 -2.22 -24.02 6.00
CA VAL A 144 -0.98 -24.81 6.07
C VAL A 144 -0.67 -25.29 7.49
N GLY A 145 -1.66 -25.27 8.35
CA GLY A 145 -1.48 -25.47 9.79
C GLY A 145 -0.93 -24.22 10.48
N GLU A 146 -0.25 -24.40 11.62
CA GLU A 146 0.45 -23.31 12.31
C GLU A 146 1.65 -22.87 11.45
N ILE A 147 1.70 -21.58 11.07
CA ILE A 147 2.81 -21.04 10.27
C ILE A 147 4.05 -20.95 11.17
N GLU A 148 5.16 -21.53 10.70
CA GLU A 148 6.44 -21.61 11.41
C GLU A 148 7.49 -20.70 10.79
N GLN A 149 7.43 -20.48 9.45
CA GLN A 149 8.38 -19.65 8.71
C GLN A 149 7.72 -18.92 7.54
N MET A 150 8.16 -17.67 7.29
CA MET A 150 7.75 -16.90 6.11
C MET A 150 8.95 -16.22 5.44
N THR A 151 9.00 -16.27 4.12
CA THR A 151 9.96 -15.53 3.30
C THR A 151 9.21 -14.60 2.35
N ILE A 152 9.64 -13.35 2.30
CA ILE A 152 9.11 -12.31 1.41
C ILE A 152 10.28 -11.75 0.61
N ALA A 153 10.15 -11.69 -0.70
CA ALA A 153 11.12 -11.06 -1.58
C ALA A 153 10.43 -10.13 -2.57
N MET A 154 10.95 -8.90 -2.70
CA MET A 154 10.43 -7.94 -3.65
C MET A 154 11.57 -7.15 -4.31
N ALA A 155 11.51 -6.97 -5.62
CA ALA A 155 12.35 -6.03 -6.34
C ALA A 155 11.56 -5.25 -7.38
N SER A 156 11.89 -3.97 -7.54
CA SER A 156 11.20 -3.07 -8.46
C SER A 156 12.15 -2.00 -9.01
N ALA A 157 11.82 -1.44 -10.17
CA ALA A 157 12.64 -0.44 -10.87
C ALA A 157 12.46 0.96 -10.25
N THR A 158 12.91 1.15 -8.99
CA THR A 158 12.77 2.41 -8.24
C THR A 158 14.10 3.09 -7.94
N ARG A 159 15.21 2.57 -8.50
CA ARG A 159 16.57 3.02 -8.20
C ARG A 159 16.78 4.51 -8.48
N GLU A 160 16.40 4.96 -9.68
CA GLU A 160 16.56 6.34 -10.12
C GLU A 160 15.70 7.29 -9.29
N LEU A 161 14.48 6.89 -8.96
CA LEU A 161 13.57 7.65 -8.13
C LEU A 161 14.12 7.84 -6.70
N LEU A 162 14.57 6.75 -6.07
CA LEU A 162 15.04 6.75 -4.68
C LEU A 162 16.48 7.28 -4.52
N SER A 163 17.22 7.46 -5.60
CA SER A 163 18.54 8.11 -5.60
C SER A 163 18.50 9.57 -6.08
N ASP A 164 17.33 10.15 -6.38
CA ASP A 164 17.17 11.48 -6.98
C ASP A 164 17.92 11.65 -8.32
N THR A 165 18.14 10.56 -9.06
CA THR A 165 18.83 10.57 -10.37
C THR A 165 17.90 10.48 -11.56
N GLY A 166 16.59 10.26 -11.33
CA GLY A 166 15.60 10.12 -12.38
C GLY A 166 14.20 9.81 -11.81
N ALA A 167 13.38 9.14 -12.62
CA ALA A 167 12.02 8.74 -12.30
C ALA A 167 11.80 7.25 -12.54
N TYR A 168 10.57 6.78 -12.40
CA TYR A 168 10.20 5.45 -12.86
C TYR A 168 10.48 5.31 -14.36
N PRO A 169 10.87 4.11 -14.84
CA PRO A 169 10.93 3.83 -16.27
C PRO A 169 9.59 4.18 -16.92
N ASP A 170 9.67 4.77 -18.11
CA ASP A 170 8.50 5.16 -18.92
C ASP A 170 7.53 6.17 -18.27
N ALA A 171 7.94 6.83 -17.17
CA ALA A 171 7.16 7.92 -16.58
C ALA A 171 7.02 9.10 -17.58
N ALA A 172 5.80 9.57 -17.77
CA ALA A 172 5.58 10.78 -18.56
C ALA A 172 6.28 11.99 -17.89
N PRO A 173 6.90 12.91 -18.65
CA PRO A 173 7.65 14.02 -18.07
C PRO A 173 6.86 14.85 -17.07
N GLU A 174 5.58 15.07 -17.32
CA GLU A 174 4.67 15.81 -16.44
C GLU A 174 4.27 15.05 -15.17
N SER A 175 4.52 13.74 -15.11
CA SER A 175 4.23 12.88 -13.96
C SER A 175 5.46 12.56 -13.11
N VAL A 176 6.61 13.15 -13.42
CA VAL A 176 7.82 12.99 -12.61
C VAL A 176 7.61 13.69 -11.26
N PRO A 177 7.79 12.99 -10.11
CA PRO A 177 7.67 13.60 -8.80
C PRO A 177 8.67 14.74 -8.60
N GLU A 178 8.28 15.72 -7.78
CA GLU A 178 9.24 16.75 -7.34
C GLU A 178 10.42 16.10 -6.59
N GLN A 179 11.62 16.63 -6.87
CA GLN A 179 12.84 16.18 -6.23
C GLN A 179 12.73 16.25 -4.70
N GLY A 180 13.16 15.21 -4.01
CA GLY A 180 13.10 15.13 -2.56
C GLY A 180 11.81 14.53 -2.00
N THR A 181 10.71 14.47 -2.74
CA THR A 181 9.45 13.86 -2.23
C THR A 181 9.65 12.45 -1.72
N TRP A 182 10.46 11.64 -2.43
CA TRP A 182 10.75 10.24 -2.09
C TRP A 182 12.04 10.04 -1.27
N THR A 183 12.84 11.10 -1.10
CA THR A 183 14.17 11.01 -0.46
C THR A 183 14.31 11.90 0.77
N ASP A 184 13.33 12.74 1.09
CA ASP A 184 13.22 13.39 2.40
C ASP A 184 12.44 12.47 3.36
N ARG A 185 13.13 11.87 4.32
CA ARG A 185 12.52 10.95 5.29
C ARG A 185 11.35 11.54 6.09
N ARG A 186 11.25 12.87 6.20
CA ARG A 186 10.11 13.53 6.85
C ARG A 186 8.83 13.43 6.01
N LEU A 187 8.98 13.31 4.70
CA LEU A 187 7.86 13.21 3.74
C LEU A 187 7.60 11.75 3.34
N SER A 188 8.64 10.95 3.16
CA SER A 188 8.55 9.57 2.67
C SER A 188 8.56 8.50 3.77
N GLY A 189 9.08 8.82 4.97
CA GLY A 189 9.31 7.87 6.05
C GLY A 189 10.58 7.03 5.89
N GLY A 190 11.09 6.86 4.69
CA GLY A 190 12.24 6.03 4.35
C GLY A 190 12.40 5.88 2.84
N GLY A 191 13.17 4.88 2.42
CA GLY A 191 13.40 4.56 1.01
C GLY A 191 12.59 3.36 0.54
N TYR A 192 13.29 2.30 0.11
CA TYR A 192 12.66 1.13 -0.50
C TYR A 192 11.71 0.38 0.44
N GLY A 193 12.06 0.30 1.72
CA GLY A 193 11.20 -0.30 2.76
C GLY A 193 9.81 0.33 2.77
N GLN A 194 9.72 1.65 2.88
CA GLN A 194 8.46 2.37 2.84
C GLN A 194 7.82 2.33 1.45
N ALA A 195 8.58 2.67 0.40
CA ALA A 195 8.03 2.82 -0.94
C ALA A 195 7.48 1.52 -1.54
N GLN A 196 8.10 0.37 -1.22
CA GLN A 196 7.81 -0.90 -1.89
C GLN A 196 7.52 -2.06 -0.93
N LEU A 197 8.34 -2.27 0.11
CA LEU A 197 8.10 -3.39 1.03
C LEU A 197 6.81 -3.25 1.82
N SER A 198 6.26 -2.04 1.96
CA SER A 198 4.90 -1.84 2.50
C SER A 198 3.85 -2.65 1.74
N HIS A 199 3.95 -2.74 0.41
CA HIS A 199 3.09 -3.60 -0.42
C HIS A 199 3.30 -5.09 -0.11
N ALA A 200 4.57 -5.54 -0.13
CA ALA A 200 4.90 -6.94 0.07
C ALA A 200 4.47 -7.44 1.46
N LEU A 201 4.64 -6.60 2.47
CA LEU A 201 4.15 -6.85 3.82
C LEU A 201 2.62 -6.85 3.88
N GLY A 202 1.96 -5.88 3.23
CA GLY A 202 0.50 -5.84 3.15
C GLY A 202 -0.08 -7.13 2.57
N LEU A 203 0.48 -7.62 1.46
CA LEU A 203 0.08 -8.89 0.87
C LEU A 203 0.35 -10.08 1.80
N ALA A 204 1.57 -10.19 2.32
CA ALA A 204 2.00 -11.32 3.12
C ALA A 204 1.23 -11.44 4.45
N LEU A 205 1.03 -10.31 5.15
CA LEU A 205 0.27 -10.29 6.41
C LEU A 205 -1.22 -10.54 6.17
N TRP A 206 -1.79 -10.07 5.04
CA TRP A 206 -3.16 -10.38 4.66
C TRP A 206 -3.35 -11.86 4.34
N LEU A 207 -2.43 -12.45 3.56
CA LEU A 207 -2.47 -13.86 3.17
C LEU A 207 -2.37 -14.80 4.38
N THR A 208 -1.54 -14.46 5.37
CA THR A 208 -1.15 -15.36 6.47
C THR A 208 -1.82 -15.05 7.81
N GLY A 209 -2.30 -13.82 8.00
CA GLY A 209 -2.80 -13.35 9.30
C GLY A 209 -1.70 -13.14 10.35
N LEU A 210 -0.41 -13.31 10.02
CA LEU A 210 0.69 -13.14 10.96
C LEU A 210 0.80 -11.69 11.45
N ARG A 211 1.33 -11.52 12.67
CA ARG A 211 1.60 -10.22 13.29
C ARG A 211 3.06 -10.15 13.71
N GLY A 212 3.74 -9.04 13.38
CA GLY A 212 5.11 -8.78 13.82
C GLY A 212 5.21 -8.73 15.35
N GLU A 213 6.33 -9.24 15.88
CA GLU A 213 6.71 -9.13 17.30
C GLU A 213 8.03 -8.36 17.45
N ALA A 214 9.02 -8.65 16.60
CA ALA A 214 10.32 -7.98 16.59
C ALA A 214 10.97 -8.07 15.21
N ALA A 215 11.83 -7.10 14.89
CA ALA A 215 12.60 -7.06 13.65
C ALA A 215 14.08 -6.74 13.91
N PHE A 216 14.95 -7.34 13.10
CA PHE A 216 16.36 -6.96 12.94
C PHE A 216 16.60 -6.64 11.47
N ALA A 217 17.12 -5.45 11.18
CA ALA A 217 17.27 -4.97 9.83
C ALA A 217 18.68 -4.47 9.51
N LEU A 218 19.10 -4.73 8.27
CA LEU A 218 20.24 -4.11 7.61
C LEU A 218 19.71 -3.40 6.37
N THR A 219 20.16 -2.17 6.16
CA THR A 219 19.81 -1.37 5.00
C THR A 219 21.03 -0.91 4.23
N SER A 220 20.87 -0.62 2.95
CA SER A 220 21.96 -0.15 2.10
C SER A 220 21.52 0.98 1.18
N ALA A 221 22.28 2.07 1.16
CA ALA A 221 22.04 3.28 0.38
C ALA A 221 23.20 3.55 -0.60
N PRO A 222 23.39 2.73 -1.65
CA PRO A 222 24.41 2.97 -2.66
C PRO A 222 24.15 4.29 -3.41
N LEU A 223 25.13 4.73 -4.22
CA LEU A 223 25.06 5.97 -5.03
C LEU A 223 25.01 7.26 -4.22
N GLY A 224 25.27 7.22 -2.92
CA GLY A 224 25.11 8.37 -2.04
C GLY A 224 23.66 8.79 -1.82
N ALA A 225 22.71 7.85 -2.03
CA ALA A 225 21.29 8.09 -1.81
C ALA A 225 21.03 8.47 -0.34
N ARG A 226 20.05 9.36 -0.15
CA ARG A 226 19.66 9.86 1.19
C ARG A 226 18.74 8.91 1.95
N VAL A 227 18.16 7.94 1.26
CA VAL A 227 17.34 6.85 1.79
C VAL A 227 17.89 5.51 1.31
N GLU A 228 17.49 4.44 1.95
CA GLU A 228 17.94 3.10 1.55
C GLU A 228 17.30 2.66 0.23
N LEU A 229 18.08 1.89 -0.54
CA LEU A 229 17.69 1.27 -1.80
C LEU A 229 17.53 -0.24 -1.66
N HIS A 230 18.07 -0.82 -0.60
CA HIS A 230 17.98 -2.26 -0.35
C HIS A 230 17.80 -2.53 1.14
N ASP A 231 16.98 -3.55 1.42
CA ASP A 231 16.62 -3.97 2.77
C ASP A 231 16.82 -5.48 2.94
N ALA A 232 17.32 -5.87 4.10
CA ALA A 232 17.36 -7.24 4.57
C ALA A 232 16.88 -7.28 6.02
N ILE A 233 15.68 -7.83 6.24
CA ILE A 233 14.99 -7.79 7.52
C ILE A 233 14.72 -9.21 7.99
N ALA A 234 15.18 -9.57 9.18
CA ALA A 234 14.76 -10.76 9.90
C ALA A 234 13.62 -10.39 10.84
N VAL A 235 12.54 -11.18 10.83
CA VAL A 235 11.32 -10.91 11.60
C VAL A 235 11.02 -12.07 12.52
N ARG A 236 10.62 -11.76 13.75
CA ARG A 236 9.88 -12.67 14.62
C ARG A 236 8.41 -12.25 14.61
N TYR A 237 7.53 -13.22 14.40
CA TYR A 237 6.10 -13.04 14.48
C TYR A 237 5.54 -13.53 15.81
N ARG A 238 4.39 -13.00 16.23
CA ARG A 238 3.66 -13.51 17.40
C ARG A 238 3.28 -14.98 17.17
N GLY A 239 3.36 -15.77 18.20
CA GLY A 239 3.16 -17.23 18.08
C GLY A 239 4.45 -18.00 17.80
N GLY A 240 5.59 -17.32 17.57
CA GLY A 240 6.90 -17.94 17.45
C GLY A 240 7.39 -18.18 16.03
N ALA A 241 6.59 -17.92 15.01
CA ALA A 241 7.03 -17.98 13.62
C ALA A 241 8.18 -16.98 13.39
N ILE A 242 9.10 -17.33 12.48
CA ILE A 242 10.19 -16.45 12.05
C ILE A 242 10.12 -16.18 10.55
N GLY A 243 10.78 -15.13 10.08
CA GLY A 243 10.81 -14.87 8.65
C GLY A 243 11.88 -13.92 8.21
N THR A 244 11.96 -13.77 6.90
CA THR A 244 12.85 -12.80 6.24
C THR A 244 12.07 -11.98 5.24
N VAL A 245 12.41 -10.68 5.16
CA VAL A 245 11.89 -9.76 4.14
C VAL A 245 13.09 -9.15 3.44
N GLY A 246 13.20 -9.41 2.14
CA GLY A 246 14.27 -8.86 1.30
C GLY A 246 13.70 -7.88 0.29
N GLY A 247 14.34 -6.72 0.16
CA GLY A 247 13.94 -5.69 -0.78
C GLY A 247 15.09 -5.11 -1.61
N GLY A 248 14.80 -4.77 -2.88
CA GLY A 248 15.78 -4.19 -3.78
C GLY A 248 15.19 -3.26 -4.84
N SER A 249 15.81 -2.07 -4.99
CA SER A 249 15.34 -1.01 -5.88
C SER A 249 15.71 -1.22 -7.35
N THR A 250 16.41 -2.29 -7.69
CA THR A 250 16.82 -2.59 -9.07
C THR A 250 16.17 -3.90 -9.50
N HIS A 251 15.39 -3.83 -10.57
CA HIS A 251 14.76 -5.00 -11.17
C HIS A 251 14.70 -4.86 -12.68
N VAL A 252 15.18 -5.89 -13.36
CA VAL A 252 15.02 -6.09 -14.80
C VAL A 252 14.23 -7.37 -14.95
N GLY A 253 12.91 -7.27 -14.80
CA GLY A 253 12.03 -8.42 -14.76
C GLY A 253 11.51 -8.84 -16.12
N LEU A 254 10.43 -9.62 -16.09
CA LEU A 254 9.79 -10.19 -17.29
C LEU A 254 9.03 -9.15 -18.13
N GLY A 255 8.93 -7.90 -17.69
CA GLY A 255 8.16 -6.84 -18.33
C GLY A 255 6.64 -6.92 -18.05
N GLY A 256 5.85 -6.15 -18.78
CA GLY A 256 4.39 -6.19 -18.64
C GLY A 256 3.84 -5.69 -17.32
N ASN A 257 4.50 -4.65 -16.73
CA ASN A 257 4.15 -4.09 -15.41
C ASN A 257 4.19 -5.12 -14.26
N LYS A 258 5.09 -6.09 -14.37
CA LYS A 258 5.31 -7.10 -13.34
C LYS A 258 6.50 -6.75 -12.49
N HIS A 259 6.36 -6.98 -11.19
CA HIS A 259 7.42 -6.81 -10.22
C HIS A 259 7.78 -8.16 -9.62
N GLN A 260 9.05 -8.37 -9.29
CA GLN A 260 9.39 -9.48 -8.42
C GLN A 260 8.67 -9.27 -7.09
N LEU A 261 7.71 -10.14 -6.80
CA LEU A 261 7.01 -10.18 -5.52
C LEU A 261 6.68 -11.65 -5.23
N GLU A 262 7.41 -12.22 -4.30
CA GLU A 262 7.24 -13.60 -3.86
C GLU A 262 6.95 -13.64 -2.35
N VAL A 263 5.93 -14.40 -1.97
CA VAL A 263 5.60 -14.73 -0.59
C VAL A 263 5.54 -16.23 -0.46
N ARG A 264 6.37 -16.79 0.43
CA ARG A 264 6.33 -18.21 0.81
C ARG A 264 6.13 -18.34 2.30
N ALA A 265 5.13 -19.11 2.73
CA ALA A 265 4.95 -19.48 4.11
C ALA A 265 4.96 -21.00 4.26
N ILE A 266 5.66 -21.47 5.30
CA ILE A 266 5.78 -22.88 5.69
C ILE A 266 5.09 -23.04 7.04
N GLY A 267 4.20 -24.01 7.12
CA GLY A 267 3.49 -24.34 8.34
C GLY A 267 3.58 -25.83 8.68
N SER A 268 2.99 -26.21 9.79
CA SER A 268 3.04 -27.59 10.33
C SER A 268 2.37 -28.65 9.44
N GLU A 269 1.49 -28.24 8.51
CA GLU A 269 0.74 -29.15 7.64
C GLU A 269 1.00 -28.93 6.14
N GLY A 270 1.82 -27.94 5.79
CA GLY A 270 2.08 -27.66 4.38
C GLY A 270 2.83 -26.35 4.15
N GLN A 271 2.80 -25.88 2.92
CA GLN A 271 3.38 -24.60 2.54
C GLN A 271 2.58 -23.93 1.43
N VAL A 272 2.60 -22.62 1.41
CA VAL A 272 2.02 -21.78 0.37
C VAL A 272 3.11 -20.99 -0.33
N LEU A 273 2.97 -20.79 -1.65
CA LEU A 273 3.78 -19.88 -2.45
C LEU A 273 2.85 -19.03 -3.33
N VAL A 274 3.08 -17.72 -3.30
CA VAL A 274 2.56 -16.77 -4.29
C VAL A 274 3.76 -16.10 -4.94
N ASP A 275 3.89 -16.22 -6.25
CA ASP A 275 4.90 -15.57 -7.08
C ASP A 275 4.18 -14.74 -8.14
N VAL A 276 4.10 -13.45 -7.92
CA VAL A 276 3.33 -12.54 -8.79
C VAL A 276 4.02 -12.36 -10.15
N GLU A 277 5.35 -12.26 -10.17
CA GLU A 277 6.10 -12.06 -11.42
C GLU A 277 5.99 -13.25 -12.36
N ARG A 278 6.09 -14.47 -11.81
CA ARG A 278 6.01 -15.71 -12.60
C ARG A 278 4.59 -16.25 -12.73
N GLU A 279 3.62 -15.50 -12.17
CA GLU A 279 2.19 -15.89 -12.24
C GLU A 279 1.99 -17.31 -11.73
N ALA A 280 2.46 -17.57 -10.51
CA ALA A 280 2.44 -18.89 -9.93
C ALA A 280 1.89 -18.86 -8.50
N GLY A 281 0.97 -19.76 -8.24
CA GLY A 281 0.40 -19.98 -6.92
C GLY A 281 0.33 -21.46 -6.59
N TRP A 282 0.89 -21.86 -5.45
CA TRP A 282 0.84 -23.24 -4.98
C TRP A 282 0.50 -23.31 -3.50
N LEU A 283 -0.32 -24.28 -3.15
CA LEU A 283 -0.56 -24.73 -1.80
C LEU A 283 -0.26 -26.25 -1.75
N TRP A 284 0.83 -26.64 -1.09
CA TRP A 284 1.19 -28.04 -0.89
C TRP A 284 0.85 -28.45 0.53
N ARG A 285 0.18 -29.58 0.65
CA ARG A 285 -0.20 -30.20 1.92
C ARG A 285 0.07 -31.71 1.88
N THR A 286 0.12 -32.33 3.03
CA THR A 286 0.25 -33.80 3.14
C THR A 286 -0.94 -34.54 2.54
N ASP A 287 -2.11 -33.91 2.48
CA ASP A 287 -3.36 -34.44 1.94
C ASP A 287 -3.64 -34.04 0.47
N GLY A 288 -2.71 -33.36 -0.19
CA GLY A 288 -2.79 -32.99 -1.60
C GLY A 288 -2.19 -31.62 -1.91
N GLU A 289 -2.25 -31.23 -3.16
CA GLU A 289 -1.78 -29.92 -3.63
C GLU A 289 -2.88 -29.17 -4.37
N LEU A 290 -2.78 -27.84 -4.33
CA LEU A 290 -3.47 -26.93 -5.23
C LEU A 290 -2.41 -26.15 -5.99
N ARG A 291 -2.53 -26.12 -7.30
CA ARG A 291 -1.81 -25.20 -8.18
C ARG A 291 -2.83 -24.34 -8.88
N LEU A 292 -2.61 -23.02 -8.85
CA LEU A 292 -3.47 -22.11 -9.61
C LEU A 292 -3.23 -22.31 -11.10
N ASP A 293 -4.30 -22.39 -11.87
CA ASP A 293 -4.28 -22.35 -13.33
C ASP A 293 -4.53 -20.90 -13.74
N LEU A 294 -3.47 -20.20 -14.10
CA LEU A 294 -3.46 -18.76 -14.31
C LEU A 294 -3.27 -18.43 -15.79
N GLU A 295 -4.03 -17.46 -16.27
CA GLU A 295 -3.85 -16.87 -17.58
C GLU A 295 -2.64 -15.94 -17.60
N GLU A 296 -2.05 -15.70 -18.76
CA GLU A 296 -0.98 -14.73 -18.95
C GLU A 296 -1.49 -13.32 -18.58
N GLY A 297 -0.74 -12.61 -17.75
CA GLY A 297 -1.12 -11.29 -17.23
C GLY A 297 -1.79 -11.31 -15.86
N ALA A 298 -2.06 -12.48 -15.26
CA ALA A 298 -2.68 -12.60 -13.95
C ALA A 298 -1.88 -11.92 -12.81
N GLY A 299 -0.58 -11.68 -13.02
CA GLY A 299 0.31 -10.96 -12.08
C GLY A 299 0.54 -9.50 -12.45
N ALA A 300 -0.06 -8.97 -13.52
CA ALA A 300 0.10 -7.60 -13.92
C ALA A 300 -0.58 -6.66 -12.91
N TYR A 301 0.11 -5.56 -12.57
CA TYR A 301 -0.38 -4.58 -11.61
C TYR A 301 -1.12 -3.46 -12.32
N ASP A 302 -2.43 -3.39 -12.19
CA ASP A 302 -3.32 -2.40 -12.80
C ASP A 302 -3.86 -1.35 -11.81
N CYS A 303 -3.75 -1.63 -10.50
CA CYS A 303 -4.14 -0.73 -9.41
C CYS A 303 -5.64 -0.37 -9.36
N ASP A 304 -6.51 -1.11 -10.03
CA ASP A 304 -7.96 -0.86 -10.09
C ASP A 304 -8.70 -1.29 -8.81
N GLY A 305 -8.18 -2.31 -8.13
CA GLY A 305 -8.85 -2.96 -7.00
C GLY A 305 -9.20 -2.01 -5.85
N PRO A 306 -8.26 -1.23 -5.28
CA PRO A 306 -8.56 -0.33 -4.17
C PRO A 306 -9.58 0.77 -4.48
N PRO A 307 -9.53 1.49 -5.63
CA PRO A 307 -10.58 2.43 -6.02
C PRO A 307 -11.96 1.77 -6.16
N ASN A 308 -12.02 0.60 -6.82
CA ASN A 308 -13.26 -0.14 -6.98
C ASN A 308 -13.84 -0.60 -5.64
N ALA A 309 -13.00 -1.10 -4.73
CA ALA A 309 -13.42 -1.49 -3.39
C ALA A 309 -14.00 -0.30 -2.61
N LEU A 310 -13.35 0.88 -2.65
CA LEU A 310 -13.86 2.08 -2.00
C LEU A 310 -15.24 2.47 -2.52
N ILE A 311 -15.42 2.50 -3.86
CA ILE A 311 -16.70 2.83 -4.50
C ILE A 311 -17.78 1.84 -4.05
N ASP A 312 -17.51 0.55 -4.14
CA ASP A 312 -18.49 -0.49 -3.82
C ASP A 312 -18.88 -0.48 -2.34
N LEU A 313 -17.91 -0.31 -1.44
CA LEU A 313 -18.17 -0.14 -0.01
C LEU A 313 -19.00 1.10 0.28
N ALA A 314 -18.69 2.25 -0.33
CA ALA A 314 -19.43 3.50 -0.16
C ALA A 314 -20.86 3.42 -0.71
N LEU A 315 -21.10 2.57 -1.71
CA LEU A 315 -22.44 2.27 -2.23
C LEU A 315 -23.21 1.23 -1.39
N GLY A 316 -22.61 0.73 -0.30
CA GLY A 316 -23.20 -0.29 0.58
C GLY A 316 -23.27 -1.69 -0.05
N ARG A 317 -22.38 -2.00 -1.01
CA ARG A 317 -22.27 -3.33 -1.59
C ARG A 317 -21.50 -4.27 -0.67
N GLU A 318 -21.89 -5.53 -0.68
CA GLU A 318 -21.17 -6.58 0.06
C GLU A 318 -19.89 -6.98 -0.69
N VAL A 319 -18.78 -6.30 -0.41
CA VAL A 319 -17.46 -6.59 -0.96
C VAL A 319 -16.42 -6.66 0.15
N GLU A 320 -15.41 -7.50 -0.06
CA GLU A 320 -14.28 -7.59 0.86
C GLU A 320 -13.34 -6.40 0.68
N ASN A 321 -13.01 -5.72 1.80
CA ASN A 321 -11.87 -4.81 1.83
C ASN A 321 -10.58 -5.63 2.03
N ALA A 322 -9.87 -5.94 0.95
CA ALA A 322 -8.63 -6.72 1.00
C ALA A 322 -7.42 -5.90 1.52
N SER A 323 -7.60 -4.61 1.79
CA SER A 323 -6.55 -3.72 2.31
C SER A 323 -7.08 -2.74 3.37
N PRO A 324 -7.67 -3.24 4.48
CA PRO A 324 -8.20 -2.38 5.53
C PRO A 324 -7.09 -1.62 6.27
N GLY A 325 -7.44 -0.49 6.88
CA GLY A 325 -6.52 0.33 7.65
C GLY A 325 -5.77 -0.44 8.74
N GLU A 326 -6.41 -1.41 9.41
CA GLU A 326 -5.76 -2.25 10.42
C GLU A 326 -4.61 -3.09 9.85
N LEU A 327 -4.77 -3.66 8.66
CA LEU A 327 -3.69 -4.38 7.96
C LEU A 327 -2.52 -3.43 7.67
N ALA A 328 -2.83 -2.25 7.18
CA ALA A 328 -1.82 -1.23 6.85
C ALA A 328 -1.11 -0.73 8.11
N ALA A 329 -1.81 -0.50 9.21
CA ALA A 329 -1.19 -0.13 10.48
C ALA A 329 -0.19 -1.19 10.97
N ARG A 330 -0.49 -2.48 10.79
CA ARG A 330 0.45 -3.56 11.11
C ARG A 330 1.69 -3.57 10.23
N THR A 331 1.58 -3.18 8.96
CA THR A 331 2.76 -3.02 8.10
C THR A 331 3.63 -1.85 8.54
N VAL A 332 3.02 -0.74 8.94
CA VAL A 332 3.72 0.44 9.48
C VAL A 332 4.45 0.09 10.77
N GLU A 333 3.81 -0.61 11.72
CA GLU A 333 4.43 -1.08 12.96
C GLU A 333 5.70 -1.92 12.71
N LEU A 334 5.63 -2.84 11.75
CA LEU A 334 6.76 -3.71 11.44
C LEU A 334 7.90 -2.96 10.75
N LEU A 335 7.59 -2.06 9.82
CA LEU A 335 8.58 -1.22 9.15
C LEU A 335 9.24 -0.23 10.13
N ASP A 336 8.47 0.38 11.05
CA ASP A 336 9.02 1.22 12.11
C ASP A 336 10.05 0.46 12.95
N ALA A 337 9.73 -0.76 13.40
CA ALA A 337 10.67 -1.60 14.13
C ALA A 337 11.91 -1.95 13.30
N ALA A 338 11.75 -2.20 11.99
CA ALA A 338 12.87 -2.45 11.09
C ALA A 338 13.78 -1.22 10.93
N TYR A 339 13.23 -0.02 10.76
CA TYR A 339 14.03 1.22 10.68
C TYR A 339 14.73 1.52 12.00
N ARG A 340 14.05 1.39 13.15
CA ARG A 340 14.70 1.55 14.46
C ARG A 340 15.84 0.54 14.64
N SER A 341 15.66 -0.69 14.18
CA SER A 341 16.71 -1.71 14.20
C SER A 341 17.89 -1.37 13.30
N ALA A 342 17.65 -0.85 12.09
CA ALA A 342 18.72 -0.42 11.20
C ALA A 342 19.53 0.73 11.79
N ASP A 343 18.89 1.65 12.51
CA ASP A 343 19.55 2.77 13.17
C ASP A 343 20.28 2.35 14.47
N SER A 344 19.70 1.45 15.28
CA SER A 344 20.29 1.02 16.57
C SER A 344 21.30 -0.13 16.44
N GLY A 345 21.24 -0.90 15.36
CA GLY A 345 22.00 -2.15 15.20
C GLY A 345 21.55 -3.27 16.12
N ALA A 346 20.34 -3.17 16.72
CA ALA A 346 19.78 -4.13 17.67
C ALA A 346 18.45 -4.71 17.17
N LEU A 347 18.03 -5.83 17.79
CA LEU A 347 16.68 -6.35 17.61
C LEU A 347 15.66 -5.42 18.28
N GLU A 348 14.73 -4.89 17.50
CA GLU A 348 13.71 -3.96 17.97
C GLU A 348 12.33 -4.61 18.05
N ARG A 349 11.60 -4.31 19.13
CA ARG A 349 10.22 -4.78 19.28
C ARG A 349 9.27 -3.98 18.40
N VAL A 350 8.32 -4.68 17.80
CA VAL A 350 7.17 -4.06 17.15
C VAL A 350 6.26 -3.48 18.23
N ALA A 351 5.87 -2.21 18.06
CA ALA A 351 4.95 -1.56 19.00
C ALA A 351 3.61 -2.33 19.06
N ASP A 352 3.08 -2.52 20.26
CA ASP A 352 1.77 -3.16 20.43
C ASP A 352 0.65 -2.10 20.45
N ALA A 353 -0.50 -2.45 19.89
CA ALA A 353 -1.72 -1.65 20.00
C ALA A 353 -2.10 -1.38 21.47
N GLY A 354 -1.83 -2.32 22.37
CA GLY A 354 -2.04 -2.16 23.81
C GLY A 354 -1.07 -1.19 24.50
N ASP A 355 0.12 -0.99 23.97
CA ASP A 355 1.12 -0.07 24.54
C ASP A 355 0.78 1.42 24.28
N ARG A 356 -0.20 1.70 23.42
CA ARG A 356 -0.64 3.05 23.02
C ARG A 356 -1.56 3.70 24.04
N VAL A 357 -2.31 2.91 24.78
CA VAL A 357 -3.25 3.39 25.82
C VAL A 357 -2.51 3.86 27.08
N ALA A 358 -1.22 3.54 27.21
CA ALA A 358 -0.40 3.84 28.39
C ALA A 358 0.53 5.05 28.22
N ARG A 359 0.50 5.74 27.09
CA ARG A 359 1.24 6.99 26.81
C ARG A 359 0.30 8.15 26.64
#